data_6ce78854e9b726022362838ba8df9857
#
_entry.id   6ce78854e9b726022362838ba8df9857
#
_cell.length_a   1.000
_cell.length_b   1.000
_cell.length_c   1.000
_cell.angle_alpha   90.00
_cell.angle_beta   90.00
_cell.angle_gamma   90.00
#
_symmetry.space_group_name_H-M   'P 1'
#
loop_
_entity.id
_entity.type
_entity.pdbx_description
1 polymer ?
#
loop_
_entity_poly.entity_id
_entity_poly.type
_entity_poly.pdbx_seq_one_letter_code
_entity_poly.pdbx_strand_id
1 'polypeptide(L)'
;MSWPLDRKNKSRICNRGPKPCGYWGSTFRFRVALLVWLAMSIAAVPLSAQLVRGSMDVHWNAGAENCKAAPQPPIQVHRYETQTFILRQNLCVSYEGNFLYLLIGDQRALLIDDGAVSDPTEMPVARTVLDLLPIRGDSRIPLLVVHTHGHTDHRDGDPQFASLPNVQVAPFDLKGVREFFGFSAWPNSMAHIDLGERVIDVIPAPGHHQAHVLFYDNRTGLLFTGDFFLPGRLLVEDTAADKQSAARVIEFVKTRQVSRVLGAHIELDENGETFAFGSHYHPHEHSLELTTDDLFTLPAALNAFNGFYTRYGNLSLMNQNRMLAVQAILALVILTFIVWSVRRLWRRRRRKRTAVPVNV
;
A
#
# COMPACT_ATOMS: atom_id res chain seq x y z
N MET A 1 -29.45 49.49 -27.35
CA MET A 1 -29.50 50.16 -28.64
C MET A 1 -29.59 49.06 -29.70
N SER A 2 -30.80 48.75 -30.05
CA SER A 2 -31.66 49.07 -31.19
C SER A 2 -31.20 48.39 -32.49
N TRP A 3 -32.01 47.46 -32.87
CA TRP A 3 -32.39 46.91 -34.15
C TRP A 3 -32.31 47.90 -35.33
N PRO A 4 -32.43 47.49 -36.63
CA PRO A 4 -33.61 46.76 -37.16
C PRO A 4 -33.39 45.75 -38.32
N LEU A 5 -34.46 44.99 -38.55
CA LEU A 5 -34.95 44.23 -39.68
C LEU A 5 -34.91 44.93 -41.05
N ASP A 6 -34.78 44.21 -42.17
CA ASP A 6 -35.76 44.39 -43.28
C ASP A 6 -35.97 43.12 -44.15
N ARG A 7 -37.21 42.99 -44.60
CA ARG A 7 -37.86 41.99 -45.41
C ARG A 7 -37.84 42.37 -46.89
N LYS A 8 -38.02 41.41 -47.78
CA LYS A 8 -39.00 41.34 -48.91
C LYS A 8 -38.39 40.44 -50.01
N ASN A 9 -38.97 39.30 -50.28
CA ASN A 9 -40.16 38.98 -51.07
C ASN A 9 -40.00 39.22 -52.59
N LYS A 10 -40.05 38.16 -53.35
CA LYS A 10 -41.01 37.99 -54.46
C LYS A 10 -40.87 36.67 -55.23
N SER A 11 -41.96 36.01 -55.29
CA SER A 11 -42.45 34.95 -56.14
C SER A 11 -42.15 35.12 -57.63
N ARG A 12 -41.94 34.05 -58.37
CA ARG A 12 -42.55 33.85 -59.67
C ARG A 12 -42.83 32.37 -59.99
N ILE A 13 -44.02 32.13 -60.35
CA ILE A 13 -44.65 30.94 -60.86
C ILE A 13 -44.16 30.69 -62.30
N CYS A 14 -43.94 29.45 -62.70
CA CYS A 14 -44.14 29.01 -64.03
C CYS A 14 -44.53 27.52 -64.10
N ASN A 15 -45.68 27.33 -64.68
CA ASN A 15 -46.46 26.15 -64.99
C ASN A 15 -45.95 25.48 -66.29
N ARG A 16 -45.84 24.14 -66.37
CA ARG A 16 -46.22 23.28 -67.47
C ARG A 16 -45.69 21.83 -67.39
N GLY A 17 -46.61 20.92 -67.30
CA GLY A 17 -46.69 19.68 -68.06
C GLY A 17 -45.91 18.42 -67.54
N PRO A 18 -46.58 17.27 -67.63
CA PRO A 18 -46.12 16.03 -66.97
C PRO A 18 -45.30 15.15 -67.92
N LYS A 19 -44.19 14.57 -67.43
CA LYS A 19 -43.62 13.33 -67.98
C LYS A 19 -43.16 12.44 -66.81
N PRO A 20 -43.34 11.11 -66.82
CA PRO A 20 -43.03 10.20 -65.77
C PRO A 20 -41.51 9.87 -65.74
N CYS A 21 -40.83 10.14 -64.68
CA CYS A 21 -39.47 9.64 -64.44
C CYS A 21 -39.52 8.43 -63.50
N GLY A 22 -39.04 7.33 -64.02
CA GLY A 22 -39.04 6.06 -63.37
C GLY A 22 -38.25 6.05 -62.08
N TYR A 23 -38.83 5.43 -61.12
CA TYR A 23 -38.20 5.07 -59.82
C TYR A 23 -37.24 3.89 -60.07
N TRP A 24 -35.94 4.18 -60.16
CA TRP A 24 -34.90 3.17 -59.97
C TRP A 24 -33.69 3.86 -59.30
N GLY A 25 -33.38 3.47 -58.06
CA GLY A 25 -32.06 3.80 -57.55
C GLY A 25 -31.90 4.25 -56.09
N SER A 26 -32.85 4.00 -55.16
CA SER A 26 -32.61 4.44 -53.75
C SER A 26 -32.40 3.31 -52.72
N THR A 27 -32.63 2.03 -53.10
CA THR A 27 -32.51 0.93 -52.10
C THR A 27 -31.09 0.36 -51.94
N PHE A 28 -30.18 0.62 -52.92
CA PHE A 28 -28.82 0.07 -52.86
C PHE A 28 -27.85 0.94 -52.00
N ARG A 29 -28.05 2.25 -51.95
CA ARG A 29 -27.21 3.16 -51.19
C ARG A 29 -27.45 3.08 -49.64
N PHE A 30 -28.69 2.78 -49.23
CA PHE A 30 -29.01 2.63 -47.80
C PHE A 30 -28.48 1.33 -47.21
N ARG A 31 -28.37 0.24 -47.97
CA ARG A 31 -27.84 -1.03 -47.46
C ARG A 31 -26.32 -1.01 -47.29
N VAL A 32 -25.57 -0.30 -48.12
CA VAL A 32 -24.13 -0.16 -48.01
C VAL A 32 -23.78 0.77 -46.85
N ALA A 33 -24.54 1.86 -46.62
CA ALA A 33 -24.32 2.76 -45.47
C ALA A 33 -24.62 2.06 -44.13
N LEU A 34 -25.65 1.20 -44.07
CA LEU A 34 -25.98 0.45 -42.85
C LEU A 34 -24.94 -0.62 -42.53
N LEU A 35 -24.38 -1.29 -43.54
CA LEU A 35 -23.31 -2.30 -43.32
C LEU A 35 -21.97 -1.67 -42.94
N VAL A 36 -21.65 -0.48 -43.45
CA VAL A 36 -20.43 0.27 -43.00
C VAL A 36 -20.60 0.80 -41.58
N TRP A 37 -21.79 1.24 -41.19
CA TRP A 37 -22.07 1.65 -39.81
C TRP A 37 -22.07 0.47 -38.82
N LEU A 38 -22.58 -0.71 -39.22
CA LEU A 38 -22.51 -1.92 -38.40
C LEU A 38 -21.08 -2.45 -38.25
N ALA A 39 -20.24 -2.32 -39.31
CA ALA A 39 -18.83 -2.72 -39.26
C ALA A 39 -17.97 -1.77 -38.43
N MET A 40 -18.30 -0.47 -38.32
CA MET A 40 -17.61 0.49 -37.45
C MET A 40 -18.01 0.38 -35.99
N SER A 41 -19.15 -0.24 -35.64
CA SER A 41 -19.59 -0.42 -34.25
C SER A 41 -18.97 -1.64 -33.56
N ILE A 42 -18.18 -2.47 -34.26
CA ILE A 42 -17.56 -3.69 -33.69
C ILE A 42 -16.10 -3.45 -33.23
N ALA A 43 -15.53 -2.25 -33.40
CA ALA A 43 -14.12 -2.00 -33.22
C ALA A 43 -13.79 -1.12 -31.98
N ALA A 44 -14.47 -1.31 -30.86
CA ALA A 44 -14.03 -0.72 -29.61
C ALA A 44 -14.31 -1.67 -28.43
N VAL A 45 -13.84 -2.90 -28.56
CA VAL A 45 -13.50 -3.65 -27.36
C VAL A 45 -12.23 -2.97 -26.84
N PRO A 46 -12.23 -2.34 -25.65
CA PRO A 46 -10.98 -1.86 -25.09
C PRO A 46 -10.07 -3.08 -24.97
N LEU A 47 -8.97 -3.08 -25.72
CA LEU A 47 -7.91 -4.04 -25.56
C LEU A 47 -7.44 -3.85 -24.12
N SER A 48 -7.89 -4.71 -23.20
CA SER A 48 -7.36 -4.74 -21.85
C SER A 48 -5.85 -4.88 -22.01
N ALA A 49 -5.10 -3.85 -21.64
CA ALA A 49 -3.65 -3.88 -21.76
C ALA A 49 -3.16 -5.12 -21.00
N GLN A 50 -2.47 -6.01 -21.70
CA GLN A 50 -1.95 -7.22 -21.10
C GLN A 50 -0.92 -6.84 -20.04
N LEU A 51 -1.09 -7.34 -18.81
CA LEU A 51 -0.15 -7.09 -17.72
C LEU A 51 1.26 -7.57 -18.09
N VAL A 52 2.25 -6.77 -17.75
CA VAL A 52 3.66 -7.15 -17.86
C VAL A 52 3.96 -8.12 -16.74
N ARG A 53 4.33 -9.34 -17.10
CA ARG A 53 4.68 -10.38 -16.13
C ARG A 53 6.12 -10.22 -15.69
N GLY A 54 6.36 -10.41 -14.40
CA GLY A 54 7.67 -10.50 -13.80
C GLY A 54 7.88 -11.84 -13.09
N SER A 55 9.04 -12.00 -12.47
CA SER A 55 9.43 -13.19 -11.71
C SER A 55 9.54 -12.87 -10.23
N MET A 56 9.01 -13.77 -9.38
CA MET A 56 9.25 -13.83 -7.94
C MET A 56 10.20 -14.97 -7.59
N ASP A 57 10.96 -15.49 -8.57
CA ASP A 57 11.99 -16.51 -8.32
C ASP A 57 13.19 -15.87 -7.61
N VAL A 58 13.08 -15.77 -6.30
CA VAL A 58 14.05 -15.14 -5.40
C VAL A 58 14.02 -15.81 -4.03
N HIS A 59 15.20 -16.11 -3.49
CA HIS A 59 15.34 -16.43 -2.07
C HIS A 59 15.70 -15.17 -1.31
N TRP A 60 14.79 -14.74 -0.45
CA TRP A 60 15.01 -13.55 0.36
C TRP A 60 16.05 -13.82 1.44
N ASN A 61 16.82 -12.78 1.76
CA ASN A 61 17.76 -12.80 2.85
C ASN A 61 17.04 -12.93 4.19
N ALA A 62 17.11 -14.11 4.78
CA ALA A 62 16.43 -14.44 6.04
C ALA A 62 17.14 -13.92 7.31
N GLY A 63 18.17 -13.09 7.16
CA GLY A 63 19.03 -12.70 8.30
C GLY A 63 19.97 -13.81 8.74
N ALA A 64 20.41 -13.78 9.98
CA ALA A 64 21.29 -14.81 10.55
C ALA A 64 21.16 -14.90 12.08
N GLU A 65 21.33 -16.09 12.65
CA GLU A 65 21.41 -16.26 14.11
C GLU A 65 22.55 -15.44 14.72
N ASN A 66 23.67 -15.33 13.99
CA ASN A 66 24.79 -14.49 14.37
C ASN A 66 25.17 -13.56 13.21
N CYS A 67 24.61 -12.38 13.24
CA CYS A 67 24.79 -11.35 12.20
C CYS A 67 26.26 -10.94 11.98
N LYS A 68 27.10 -11.00 13.01
CA LYS A 68 28.54 -10.69 12.91
C LYS A 68 29.33 -11.80 12.22
N ALA A 69 28.92 -13.04 12.40
CA ALA A 69 29.62 -14.21 11.81
C ALA A 69 29.21 -14.45 10.36
N ALA A 70 28.01 -13.98 9.96
CA ALA A 70 27.46 -14.14 8.61
C ALA A 70 27.07 -12.79 8.00
N PRO A 71 28.03 -11.90 7.68
CA PRO A 71 27.73 -10.60 7.12
C PRO A 71 27.07 -10.74 5.74
N GLN A 72 26.03 -9.96 5.54
CA GLN A 72 25.24 -9.94 4.31
C GLN A 72 25.07 -8.49 3.82
N PRO A 73 24.80 -8.25 2.54
CA PRO A 73 24.52 -6.92 2.04
C PRO A 73 23.38 -6.26 2.84
N PRO A 74 23.46 -4.95 3.12
CA PRO A 74 22.41 -4.25 3.87
C PRO A 74 21.06 -4.22 3.14
N ILE A 75 21.08 -4.28 1.80
CA ILE A 75 19.89 -4.32 0.95
C ILE A 75 20.06 -5.41 -0.09
N GLN A 76 19.09 -6.30 -0.18
CA GLN A 76 18.94 -7.23 -1.29
C GLN A 76 18.04 -6.59 -2.36
N VAL A 77 18.47 -6.61 -3.62
CA VAL A 77 17.71 -6.08 -4.76
C VAL A 77 17.30 -7.23 -5.67
N HIS A 78 16.01 -7.34 -5.89
CA HIS A 78 15.42 -8.26 -6.87
C HIS A 78 14.77 -7.49 -8.01
N ARG A 79 15.10 -7.86 -9.25
CA ARG A 79 14.44 -7.32 -10.44
C ARG A 79 13.21 -8.18 -10.76
N TYR A 80 12.02 -7.70 -10.41
CA TYR A 80 10.77 -8.36 -10.78
C TYR A 80 10.55 -8.39 -12.30
N GLU A 81 10.73 -7.24 -12.95
CA GLU A 81 10.80 -7.08 -14.42
C GLU A 81 11.72 -5.89 -14.74
N THR A 82 11.87 -5.49 -16.01
CA THR A 82 12.88 -4.50 -16.44
C THR A 82 12.76 -3.14 -15.78
N GLN A 83 11.56 -2.74 -15.32
CA GLN A 83 11.25 -1.44 -14.74
C GLN A 83 10.60 -1.54 -13.34
N THR A 84 10.68 -2.72 -12.70
CA THR A 84 10.13 -2.96 -11.36
C THR A 84 11.14 -3.72 -10.52
N PHE A 85 11.49 -3.15 -9.37
CA PHE A 85 12.45 -3.73 -8.44
C PHE A 85 11.81 -3.86 -7.06
N ILE A 86 12.13 -4.95 -6.37
CA ILE A 86 11.78 -5.21 -4.98
C ILE A 86 13.09 -5.19 -4.19
N LEU A 87 13.16 -4.33 -3.19
CA LEU A 87 14.31 -4.21 -2.31
C LEU A 87 13.93 -4.74 -0.94
N ARG A 88 14.80 -5.52 -0.32
CA ARG A 88 14.62 -5.98 1.05
C ARG A 88 15.74 -5.47 1.94
N GLN A 89 15.39 -4.84 3.04
CA GLN A 89 16.33 -4.46 4.10
C GLN A 89 16.78 -5.69 4.88
N ASN A 90 18.08 -5.70 5.25
CA ASN A 90 18.67 -6.80 5.97
C ASN A 90 18.17 -6.87 7.42
N LEU A 91 17.62 -8.01 7.81
CA LEU A 91 17.16 -8.28 9.18
C LEU A 91 18.24 -8.08 10.24
N CYS A 92 19.51 -8.28 9.90
CA CYS A 92 20.62 -8.04 10.80
C CYS A 92 20.93 -6.54 11.04
N VAL A 93 20.40 -5.64 10.22
CA VAL A 93 20.51 -4.18 10.41
C VAL A 93 19.23 -3.63 11.05
N SER A 94 18.07 -4.06 10.55
CA SER A 94 16.78 -3.78 11.14
C SER A 94 15.93 -5.04 11.16
N TYR A 95 15.47 -5.46 12.34
CA TYR A 95 14.60 -6.63 12.48
C TYR A 95 13.27 -6.49 11.74
N GLU A 96 12.89 -5.27 11.33
CA GLU A 96 11.70 -5.04 10.51
C GLU A 96 11.81 -5.67 9.12
N GLY A 97 13.04 -5.74 8.55
CA GLY A 97 13.30 -6.41 7.28
C GLY A 97 12.40 -5.96 6.13
N ASN A 98 12.13 -4.64 6.07
CA ASN A 98 11.15 -4.03 5.18
C ASN A 98 11.40 -4.35 3.71
N PHE A 99 10.31 -4.53 2.97
CA PHE A 99 10.27 -4.55 1.52
C PHE A 99 9.90 -3.17 0.99
N LEU A 100 10.73 -2.66 0.08
CA LEU A 100 10.57 -1.38 -0.60
C LEU A 100 10.38 -1.66 -2.09
N TYR A 101 9.59 -0.84 -2.78
CA TYR A 101 9.24 -1.11 -4.17
C TYR A 101 9.59 0.07 -5.07
N LEU A 102 10.48 -0.16 -6.04
CA LEU A 102 10.87 0.84 -7.03
C LEU A 102 10.20 0.56 -8.37
N LEU A 103 9.37 1.52 -8.82
CA LEU A 103 8.60 1.46 -10.05
C LEU A 103 9.11 2.55 -11.00
N ILE A 104 9.58 2.16 -12.18
CA ILE A 104 10.15 3.07 -13.16
C ILE A 104 9.15 3.26 -14.28
N GLY A 105 8.78 4.51 -14.55
CA GLY A 105 8.04 4.92 -15.72
C GLY A 105 8.89 5.66 -16.73
N ASP A 106 8.27 6.19 -17.78
CA ASP A 106 8.99 6.89 -18.84
C ASP A 106 9.42 8.30 -18.44
N GLN A 107 8.71 8.96 -17.54
CA GLN A 107 9.01 10.35 -17.15
C GLN A 107 9.64 10.45 -15.76
N ARG A 108 9.29 9.57 -14.85
CA ARG A 108 9.80 9.53 -13.46
C ARG A 108 9.67 8.14 -12.86
N ALA A 109 10.36 7.94 -11.75
CA ALA A 109 10.25 6.74 -10.93
C ALA A 109 9.47 7.02 -9.64
N LEU A 110 8.93 5.96 -9.04
CA LEU A 110 8.26 5.94 -7.75
C LEU A 110 8.97 4.95 -6.84
N LEU A 111 9.37 5.37 -5.65
CA LEU A 111 9.76 4.49 -4.55
C LEU A 111 8.61 4.45 -3.54
N ILE A 112 8.11 3.26 -3.23
CA ILE A 112 7.11 3.03 -2.19
C ILE A 112 7.84 2.53 -0.97
N ASP A 113 7.78 3.28 0.12
CA ASP A 113 8.51 3.19 1.37
C ASP A 113 10.04 3.31 1.18
N ASP A 114 10.73 3.79 2.20
CA ASP A 114 12.19 3.93 2.22
C ASP A 114 12.85 3.27 3.44
N GLY A 115 12.04 2.62 4.28
CA GLY A 115 12.46 1.68 5.29
C GLY A 115 12.78 2.26 6.66
N ALA A 116 13.40 1.43 7.49
CA ALA A 116 13.50 1.57 8.94
C ALA A 116 14.84 2.15 9.42
N VAL A 117 15.71 2.67 8.53
CA VAL A 117 17.07 3.09 8.91
C VAL A 117 17.46 4.37 8.20
N SER A 118 17.74 5.41 8.99
CA SER A 118 18.13 6.73 8.47
C SER A 118 19.63 6.85 8.10
N ASP A 119 20.49 6.05 8.75
CA ASP A 119 21.93 6.12 8.52
C ASP A 119 22.32 5.47 7.18
N PRO A 120 22.81 6.25 6.18
CA PRO A 120 23.20 5.72 4.89
C PRO A 120 24.44 4.82 4.94
N THR A 121 25.20 4.83 6.04
CA THR A 121 26.36 3.95 6.21
C THR A 121 25.96 2.54 6.61
N GLU A 122 24.86 2.40 7.34
CA GLU A 122 24.29 1.11 7.74
C GLU A 122 23.31 0.57 6.68
N MET A 123 22.48 1.46 6.10
CA MET A 123 21.44 1.11 5.15
C MET A 123 21.40 2.14 3.99
N PRO A 124 22.18 1.99 2.92
CA PRO A 124 22.32 2.98 1.86
C PRO A 124 21.15 2.95 0.86
N VAL A 125 19.91 3.22 1.33
CA VAL A 125 18.69 3.11 0.52
C VAL A 125 18.72 4.07 -0.67
N ALA A 126 18.99 5.36 -0.41
CA ALA A 126 18.97 6.35 -1.47
C ALA A 126 20.00 6.05 -2.57
N ARG A 127 21.22 5.66 -2.19
CA ARG A 127 22.25 5.28 -3.16
C ARG A 127 21.81 4.07 -3.98
N THR A 128 21.33 3.02 -3.33
CA THR A 128 20.87 1.79 -3.99
C THR A 128 19.77 2.10 -5.01
N VAL A 129 18.78 2.90 -4.62
CA VAL A 129 17.66 3.30 -5.49
C VAL A 129 18.17 4.14 -6.67
N LEU A 130 18.99 5.17 -6.41
CA LEU A 130 19.52 6.02 -7.47
C LEU A 130 20.36 5.24 -8.49
N ASP A 131 21.13 4.24 -8.06
CA ASP A 131 21.93 3.42 -8.96
C ASP A 131 21.11 2.53 -9.89
N LEU A 132 19.83 2.28 -9.55
CA LEU A 132 18.85 1.57 -10.40
C LEU A 132 18.13 2.49 -11.39
N LEU A 133 18.13 3.82 -11.17
CA LEU A 133 17.42 4.76 -12.03
C LEU A 133 18.11 4.94 -13.38
N PRO A 134 17.37 4.94 -14.49
CA PRO A 134 17.92 5.24 -15.80
C PRO A 134 18.42 6.69 -15.89
N ILE A 135 19.53 6.87 -16.61
CA ILE A 135 20.09 8.18 -16.95
C ILE A 135 19.49 8.62 -18.28
N ARG A 136 18.95 9.83 -18.33
CA ARG A 136 18.47 10.49 -19.55
C ARG A 136 19.17 11.84 -19.72
N GLY A 137 19.94 11.97 -20.80
CA GLY A 137 20.84 13.11 -20.94
C GLY A 137 21.91 13.10 -19.85
N ASP A 138 22.05 14.22 -19.13
CA ASP A 138 23.08 14.40 -18.10
C ASP A 138 22.59 14.08 -16.67
N SER A 139 21.35 13.59 -16.50
CA SER A 139 20.78 13.35 -15.18
C SER A 139 19.96 12.06 -15.11
N ARG A 140 19.78 11.55 -13.89
CA ARG A 140 18.80 10.50 -13.63
C ARG A 140 17.37 11.04 -13.75
N ILE A 141 16.42 10.19 -14.15
CA ILE A 141 15.02 10.58 -14.16
C ILE A 141 14.57 11.02 -12.76
N PRO A 142 13.57 11.93 -12.64
CA PRO A 142 13.02 12.33 -11.35
C PRO A 142 12.52 11.14 -10.53
N LEU A 143 12.70 11.19 -9.22
CA LEU A 143 12.23 10.21 -8.27
C LEU A 143 11.18 10.82 -7.34
N LEU A 144 10.06 10.15 -7.18
CA LEU A 144 9.07 10.41 -6.15
C LEU A 144 9.17 9.32 -5.08
N VAL A 145 9.40 9.69 -3.82
CA VAL A 145 9.35 8.79 -2.66
C VAL A 145 8.00 8.99 -1.98
N VAL A 146 7.26 7.91 -1.76
CA VAL A 146 5.95 7.91 -1.12
C VAL A 146 5.92 6.85 -0.03
N HIS A 147 5.03 7.00 0.94
CA HIS A 147 4.89 6.04 2.04
C HIS A 147 3.52 5.38 2.02
N THR A 148 3.48 4.08 2.33
CA THR A 148 2.22 3.39 2.58
C THR A 148 1.53 3.99 3.80
N HIS A 149 2.30 4.37 4.83
CA HIS A 149 1.79 5.06 6.02
C HIS A 149 2.91 5.74 6.83
N GLY A 150 2.56 6.35 7.96
CA GLY A 150 3.46 7.23 8.71
C GLY A 150 4.30 6.57 9.81
N HIS A 151 4.32 5.22 9.97
CA HIS A 151 5.20 4.58 10.93
C HIS A 151 6.67 4.74 10.53
N THR A 152 7.56 4.77 11.50
CA THR A 152 8.97 5.11 11.31
C THR A 152 9.70 4.12 10.42
N ASP A 153 9.39 2.86 10.53
CA ASP A 153 10.00 1.79 9.75
C ASP A 153 9.69 1.84 8.24
N HIS A 154 8.72 2.65 7.81
CA HIS A 154 8.39 2.88 6.40
C HIS A 154 9.00 4.17 5.82
N ARG A 155 9.53 5.08 6.68
CA ARG A 155 9.97 6.42 6.29
C ARG A 155 11.23 6.91 6.98
N ASP A 156 11.92 6.09 7.75
CA ASP A 156 13.14 6.51 8.46
C ASP A 156 14.31 6.79 7.51
N GLY A 157 14.20 6.34 6.25
CA GLY A 157 15.11 6.68 5.15
C GLY A 157 14.94 8.07 4.55
N ASP A 158 13.85 8.81 4.84
CA ASP A 158 13.57 10.16 4.33
C ASP A 158 14.76 11.12 4.33
N PRO A 159 15.58 11.19 5.41
CA PRO A 159 16.74 12.07 5.44
C PRO A 159 17.78 11.80 4.34
N GLN A 160 17.86 10.56 3.84
CA GLN A 160 18.77 10.21 2.75
C GLN A 160 18.33 10.80 1.40
N PHE A 161 17.06 11.14 1.24
CA PHE A 161 16.46 11.64 0.01
C PHE A 161 16.21 13.15 0.02
N ALA A 162 15.99 13.75 1.18
CA ALA A 162 15.43 15.10 1.36
C ALA A 162 16.21 16.23 0.67
N SER A 163 17.52 16.08 0.45
CA SER A 163 18.37 17.11 -0.18
C SER A 163 18.85 16.73 -1.59
N LEU A 164 18.40 15.61 -2.13
CA LEU A 164 18.87 15.14 -3.43
C LEU A 164 18.18 15.89 -4.58
N PRO A 165 18.94 16.25 -5.65
CA PRO A 165 18.35 16.89 -6.81
C PRO A 165 17.39 15.92 -7.55
N ASN A 166 16.29 16.46 -8.08
CA ASN A 166 15.27 15.71 -8.80
C ASN A 166 14.58 14.61 -7.96
N VAL A 167 14.62 14.71 -6.63
CA VAL A 167 13.91 13.83 -5.71
C VAL A 167 12.86 14.64 -4.96
N GLN A 168 11.65 14.11 -4.87
CA GLN A 168 10.55 14.63 -4.06
C GLN A 168 10.13 13.55 -3.06
N VAL A 169 10.06 13.91 -1.78
CA VAL A 169 9.53 13.05 -0.72
C VAL A 169 8.12 13.53 -0.36
N ALA A 170 7.16 12.62 -0.36
CA ALA A 170 5.78 12.91 0.00
C ALA A 170 5.61 13.05 1.52
N PRO A 171 4.68 13.87 2.00
CA PRO A 171 4.33 13.90 3.42
C PRO A 171 3.66 12.60 3.85
N PHE A 172 3.78 12.26 5.15
CA PHE A 172 3.27 11.02 5.74
C PHE A 172 2.10 11.21 6.72
N ASP A 173 1.83 12.45 7.15
CA ASP A 173 0.65 12.73 8.00
C ASP A 173 -0.64 12.79 7.18
N LEU A 174 -1.78 12.57 7.84
CA LEU A 174 -3.08 12.49 7.15
C LEU A 174 -3.41 13.73 6.30
N LYS A 175 -3.09 14.93 6.81
CA LYS A 175 -3.37 16.17 6.08
C LYS A 175 -2.48 16.26 4.84
N GLY A 176 -1.20 16.04 5.02
CA GLY A 176 -0.21 16.06 3.94
C GLY A 176 -0.50 15.03 2.86
N VAL A 177 -0.81 13.78 3.24
CA VAL A 177 -1.18 12.70 2.30
C VAL A 177 -2.41 13.08 1.47
N ARG A 178 -3.46 13.62 2.13
CA ARG A 178 -4.68 14.04 1.42
C ARG A 178 -4.44 15.16 0.43
N GLU A 179 -3.66 16.16 0.82
CA GLU A 179 -3.33 17.31 -0.02
C GLU A 179 -2.39 16.92 -1.16
N PHE A 180 -1.37 16.13 -0.88
CA PHE A 180 -0.35 15.71 -1.84
C PHE A 180 -0.94 14.86 -2.98
N PHE A 181 -1.75 13.87 -2.67
CA PHE A 181 -2.39 13.02 -3.66
C PHE A 181 -3.67 13.63 -4.25
N GLY A 182 -4.18 14.73 -3.67
CA GLY A 182 -5.38 15.40 -4.15
C GLY A 182 -6.66 14.61 -3.94
N PHE A 183 -6.78 13.87 -2.84
CA PHE A 183 -8.00 13.12 -2.53
C PHE A 183 -9.21 14.06 -2.35
N SER A 184 -10.21 13.90 -3.21
CA SER A 184 -11.44 14.71 -3.17
C SER A 184 -12.36 14.38 -2.00
N ALA A 185 -12.36 13.13 -1.56
CA ALA A 185 -13.18 12.63 -0.44
C ALA A 185 -12.48 11.46 0.28
N TRP A 186 -11.69 11.76 1.32
CA TRP A 186 -11.05 10.75 2.15
C TRP A 186 -12.04 10.03 3.06
N PRO A 187 -12.00 8.70 3.15
CA PRO A 187 -11.18 7.75 2.42
C PRO A 187 -11.91 7.13 1.19
N ASN A 188 -12.92 7.79 0.65
CA ASN A 188 -13.85 7.22 -0.34
C ASN A 188 -13.51 7.58 -1.80
N SER A 189 -12.45 8.35 -2.04
CA SER A 189 -11.92 8.63 -3.38
C SER A 189 -10.54 8.01 -3.54
N MET A 190 -10.18 7.67 -4.77
CA MET A 190 -8.82 7.25 -5.15
C MET A 190 -8.09 8.42 -5.78
N ALA A 191 -6.76 8.33 -5.79
CA ALA A 191 -5.88 9.22 -6.52
C ALA A 191 -5.01 8.41 -7.50
N HIS A 192 -4.28 9.10 -8.36
CA HIS A 192 -3.44 8.47 -9.38
C HIS A 192 -2.10 9.20 -9.49
N ILE A 193 -1.04 8.42 -9.68
CA ILE A 193 0.31 8.94 -9.99
C ILE A 193 0.64 8.48 -11.41
N ASP A 194 0.85 9.44 -12.30
CA ASP A 194 1.33 9.16 -13.66
C ASP A 194 2.87 9.22 -13.66
N LEU A 195 3.51 8.11 -14.04
CA LEU A 195 4.96 8.00 -14.16
C LEU A 195 5.45 8.15 -15.63
N GLY A 196 4.52 8.41 -16.55
CA GLY A 196 4.74 8.32 -18.00
C GLY A 196 4.61 6.86 -18.50
N GLU A 197 3.58 6.59 -19.30
CA GLU A 197 3.21 5.24 -19.79
C GLU A 197 3.02 4.18 -18.66
N ARG A 198 2.91 4.63 -17.40
CA ARG A 198 2.67 3.81 -16.21
C ARG A 198 1.88 4.60 -15.18
N VAL A 199 0.67 4.17 -14.87
CA VAL A 199 -0.21 4.79 -13.88
C VAL A 199 -0.29 3.92 -12.63
N ILE A 200 -0.15 4.54 -11.48
CA ILE A 200 -0.29 3.91 -10.17
C ILE A 200 -1.56 4.44 -9.51
N ASP A 201 -2.50 3.57 -9.19
CA ASP A 201 -3.69 3.93 -8.42
C ASP A 201 -3.32 4.00 -6.93
N VAL A 202 -3.74 5.04 -6.24
CA VAL A 202 -3.51 5.25 -4.79
C VAL A 202 -4.84 5.11 -4.06
N ILE A 203 -4.93 4.10 -3.19
CA ILE A 203 -6.17 3.64 -2.57
C ILE A 203 -6.11 3.89 -1.06
N PRO A 204 -6.96 4.76 -0.49
CA PRO A 204 -7.01 4.95 0.96
C PRO A 204 -7.45 3.68 1.69
N ALA A 205 -6.68 3.30 2.72
CA ALA A 205 -6.96 2.15 3.56
C ALA A 205 -6.68 2.42 5.05
N PRO A 206 -7.33 3.45 5.66
CA PRO A 206 -7.14 3.71 7.09
C PRO A 206 -7.64 2.53 7.92
N GLY A 207 -6.95 2.29 9.06
CA GLY A 207 -7.25 1.22 10.02
C GLY A 207 -6.02 0.84 10.82
N HIS A 208 -5.00 0.30 10.16
CA HIS A 208 -3.66 0.13 10.70
C HIS A 208 -3.03 1.49 11.08
N HIS A 209 -3.13 2.46 10.19
CA HIS A 209 -2.75 3.86 10.42
C HIS A 209 -3.76 4.78 9.74
N GLN A 210 -4.04 5.97 10.33
CA GLN A 210 -5.05 6.90 9.83
C GLN A 210 -4.79 7.41 8.41
N ALA A 211 -3.54 7.50 7.99
CA ALA A 211 -3.10 7.98 6.67
C ALA A 211 -2.67 6.83 5.74
N HIS A 212 -3.03 5.58 6.05
CA HIS A 212 -2.60 4.43 5.26
C HIS A 212 -3.18 4.46 3.84
N VAL A 213 -2.33 4.19 2.85
CA VAL A 213 -2.68 4.04 1.43
C VAL A 213 -2.03 2.79 0.85
N LEU A 214 -2.71 2.17 -0.12
CA LEU A 214 -2.20 1.11 -0.95
C LEU A 214 -1.86 1.68 -2.33
N PHE A 215 -0.96 1.01 -3.05
CA PHE A 215 -0.60 1.37 -4.40
C PHE A 215 -0.86 0.19 -5.34
N TYR A 216 -1.56 0.44 -6.45
CA TYR A 216 -1.79 -0.58 -7.47
C TYR A 216 -1.14 -0.14 -8.78
N ASP A 217 -0.26 -0.97 -9.31
CA ASP A 217 0.42 -0.73 -10.56
C ASP A 217 -0.38 -1.31 -11.73
N ASN A 218 -0.96 -0.43 -12.53
CA ASN A 218 -1.76 -0.81 -13.69
C ASN A 218 -0.94 -1.55 -14.77
N ARG A 219 0.40 -1.45 -14.76
CA ARG A 219 1.28 -2.11 -15.72
C ARG A 219 1.52 -3.58 -15.39
N THR A 220 1.81 -3.88 -14.14
CA THR A 220 2.17 -5.25 -13.70
C THR A 220 1.04 -5.97 -12.98
N GLY A 221 0.01 -5.23 -12.54
CA GLY A 221 -1.05 -5.76 -11.69
C GLY A 221 -0.61 -6.04 -10.26
N LEU A 222 0.54 -5.53 -9.83
CA LEU A 222 0.99 -5.65 -8.43
C LEU A 222 0.20 -4.71 -7.54
N LEU A 223 -0.27 -5.23 -6.41
CA LEU A 223 -0.93 -4.47 -5.34
C LEU A 223 0.00 -4.42 -4.12
N PHE A 224 0.52 -3.23 -3.82
CA PHE A 224 1.40 -2.98 -2.67
C PHE A 224 0.55 -2.53 -1.49
N THR A 225 0.54 -3.33 -0.44
CA THR A 225 -0.40 -3.19 0.67
C THR A 225 0.21 -2.64 1.95
N GLY A 226 1.55 -2.45 2.00
CA GLY A 226 2.21 -2.06 3.24
C GLY A 226 1.83 -3.01 4.37
N ASP A 227 1.40 -2.46 5.50
CA ASP A 227 0.98 -3.22 6.68
C ASP A 227 -0.52 -3.47 6.77
N PHE A 228 -1.28 -3.00 5.77
CA PHE A 228 -2.70 -3.33 5.70
C PHE A 228 -2.94 -4.82 5.46
N PHE A 229 -2.09 -5.48 4.65
CA PHE A 229 -2.18 -6.91 4.37
C PHE A 229 -0.82 -7.48 3.98
N LEU A 230 -0.28 -8.39 4.79
CA LEU A 230 1.06 -8.96 4.65
C LEU A 230 1.09 -10.39 5.22
N PRO A 231 2.09 -11.23 4.88
CA PRO A 231 2.29 -12.53 5.51
C PRO A 231 2.90 -12.36 6.91
N GLY A 232 2.05 -11.96 7.88
CA GLY A 232 2.49 -11.59 9.21
C GLY A 232 1.36 -11.21 10.15
N ARG A 233 1.71 -10.38 11.15
CA ARG A 233 0.78 -9.80 12.11
C ARG A 233 0.13 -8.57 11.52
N LEU A 234 -1.19 -8.59 11.39
CA LEU A 234 -1.96 -7.42 11.01
C LEU A 234 -2.26 -6.59 12.25
N LEU A 235 -1.62 -5.44 12.36
CA LEU A 235 -1.84 -4.51 13.47
C LEU A 235 -3.11 -3.68 13.21
N VAL A 236 -4.19 -3.98 13.94
CA VAL A 236 -5.51 -3.34 13.78
C VAL A 236 -5.67 -2.26 14.85
N GLU A 237 -5.39 -1.00 14.52
CA GLU A 237 -5.55 0.12 15.46
C GLU A 237 -7.01 0.59 15.54
N ASP A 238 -7.65 0.80 14.38
CA ASP A 238 -9.08 1.11 14.26
C ASP A 238 -9.81 0.01 13.50
N THR A 239 -10.42 -0.90 14.24
CA THR A 239 -11.16 -2.05 13.66
C THR A 239 -12.31 -1.62 12.74
N ALA A 240 -12.98 -0.49 13.02
CA ALA A 240 -14.09 -0.03 12.19
C ALA A 240 -13.59 0.52 10.86
N ALA A 241 -12.51 1.30 10.89
CA ALA A 241 -11.86 1.82 9.69
C ALA A 241 -11.27 0.68 8.84
N ASP A 242 -10.60 -0.31 9.46
CA ASP A 242 -10.05 -1.47 8.75
C ASP A 242 -11.13 -2.29 8.04
N LYS A 243 -12.27 -2.54 8.68
CA LYS A 243 -13.40 -3.23 8.04
C LYS A 243 -13.92 -2.49 6.81
N GLN A 244 -14.05 -1.16 6.91
CA GLN A 244 -14.48 -0.34 5.77
C GLN A 244 -13.42 -0.31 4.67
N SER A 245 -12.15 -0.25 5.03
CA SER A 245 -11.02 -0.29 4.09
C SER A 245 -10.95 -1.65 3.39
N ALA A 246 -11.08 -2.76 4.12
CA ALA A 246 -11.13 -4.09 3.54
C ALA A 246 -12.28 -4.21 2.51
N ALA A 247 -13.48 -3.71 2.84
CA ALA A 247 -14.60 -3.72 1.90
C ALA A 247 -14.28 -2.93 0.61
N ARG A 248 -13.70 -1.72 0.72
CA ARG A 248 -13.32 -0.91 -0.46
C ARG A 248 -12.22 -1.58 -1.29
N VAL A 249 -11.19 -2.11 -0.65
CA VAL A 249 -10.08 -2.79 -1.33
C VAL A 249 -10.57 -4.04 -2.06
N ILE A 250 -11.46 -4.83 -1.44
CA ILE A 250 -12.07 -6.00 -2.08
C ILE A 250 -12.88 -5.60 -3.34
N GLU A 251 -13.69 -4.54 -3.25
CA GLU A 251 -14.44 -4.06 -4.43
C GLU A 251 -13.50 -3.54 -5.53
N PHE A 252 -12.43 -2.87 -5.18
CA PHE A 252 -11.39 -2.46 -6.13
C PHE A 252 -10.78 -3.67 -6.84
N VAL A 253 -10.31 -4.67 -6.07
CA VAL A 253 -9.64 -5.88 -6.58
C VAL A 253 -10.55 -6.69 -7.52
N LYS A 254 -11.86 -6.77 -7.24
CA LYS A 254 -12.83 -7.43 -8.13
C LYS A 254 -12.91 -6.80 -9.53
N THR A 255 -12.53 -5.54 -9.66
CA THR A 255 -12.60 -4.79 -10.93
C THR A 255 -11.25 -4.66 -11.64
N ARG A 256 -10.19 -5.27 -11.10
CA ARG A 256 -8.81 -5.15 -11.60
C ARG A 256 -8.17 -6.53 -11.76
N GLN A 257 -7.20 -6.61 -12.67
CA GLN A 257 -6.35 -7.79 -12.81
C GLN A 257 -5.17 -7.69 -11.82
N VAL A 258 -5.34 -8.19 -10.60
CA VAL A 258 -4.27 -8.23 -9.61
C VAL A 258 -3.42 -9.48 -9.85
N SER A 259 -2.13 -9.29 -10.12
CA SER A 259 -1.18 -10.38 -10.36
C SER A 259 -0.65 -10.97 -9.06
N ARG A 260 -0.34 -10.13 -8.08
CA ARG A 260 0.16 -10.47 -6.73
C ARG A 260 -0.22 -9.37 -5.76
N VAL A 261 -0.33 -9.73 -4.48
CA VAL A 261 -0.48 -8.81 -3.33
C VAL A 261 0.82 -8.86 -2.55
N LEU A 262 1.46 -7.70 -2.34
CA LEU A 262 2.78 -7.58 -1.73
C LEU A 262 2.70 -6.65 -0.51
N GLY A 263 2.98 -7.21 0.67
CA GLY A 263 3.07 -6.45 1.92
C GLY A 263 4.46 -5.85 2.15
N ALA A 264 4.66 -5.21 3.29
CA ALA A 264 5.95 -4.60 3.63
C ALA A 264 6.87 -5.53 4.43
N HIS A 265 6.36 -6.62 5.00
CA HIS A 265 7.11 -7.54 5.85
C HIS A 265 6.76 -9.00 5.59
N ILE A 266 7.68 -9.91 5.96
CA ILE A 266 7.40 -11.34 6.15
C ILE A 266 7.67 -11.67 7.61
N GLU A 267 6.62 -11.99 8.36
CA GLU A 267 6.70 -12.35 9.77
C GLU A 267 6.24 -13.78 10.06
N LEU A 268 5.84 -14.52 9.02
CA LEU A 268 5.45 -15.92 9.12
C LEU A 268 6.52 -16.84 8.54
N ASP A 269 6.64 -18.04 9.11
CA ASP A 269 7.33 -19.14 8.48
C ASP A 269 6.43 -19.86 7.44
N GLU A 270 6.98 -20.84 6.73
CA GLU A 270 6.26 -21.67 5.73
C GLU A 270 5.08 -22.46 6.32
N ASN A 271 5.01 -22.64 7.65
CA ASN A 271 3.93 -23.30 8.36
C ASN A 271 2.85 -22.33 8.87
N GLY A 272 3.03 -21.01 8.65
CA GLY A 272 2.13 -19.97 9.11
C GLY A 272 2.30 -19.60 10.58
N GLU A 273 3.43 -19.98 11.23
CA GLU A 273 3.75 -19.54 12.59
C GLU A 273 4.54 -18.24 12.56
N THR A 274 4.22 -17.33 13.49
CA THR A 274 4.89 -16.02 13.56
C THR A 274 6.26 -16.14 14.20
N PHE A 275 7.28 -15.51 13.60
CA PHE A 275 8.56 -15.32 14.25
C PHE A 275 8.43 -14.49 15.52
N ALA A 276 9.37 -14.64 16.45
CA ALA A 276 9.41 -13.81 17.65
C ALA A 276 9.60 -12.33 17.26
N PHE A 277 8.90 -11.43 17.96
CA PHE A 277 9.05 -10.00 17.76
C PHE A 277 10.52 -9.58 17.98
N GLY A 278 11.07 -8.79 17.04
CA GLY A 278 12.46 -8.37 17.05
C GLY A 278 13.46 -9.44 16.62
N SER A 279 13.03 -10.55 16.01
CA SER A 279 13.93 -11.57 15.48
C SER A 279 14.76 -11.04 14.32
N HIS A 280 16.07 -11.30 14.34
CA HIS A 280 17.00 -11.00 13.24
C HIS A 280 17.22 -12.20 12.30
N TYR A 281 16.53 -13.31 12.54
CA TYR A 281 16.68 -14.53 11.75
C TYR A 281 15.33 -15.19 11.53
N HIS A 282 14.93 -15.28 10.28
CA HIS A 282 13.67 -15.84 9.82
C HIS A 282 13.90 -17.01 8.86
N PRO A 283 14.37 -18.16 9.36
CA PRO A 283 14.55 -19.34 8.50
C PRO A 283 13.19 -19.84 7.99
N HIS A 284 13.18 -20.34 6.74
CA HIS A 284 11.96 -20.89 6.14
C HIS A 284 10.78 -19.92 6.14
N GLU A 285 11.04 -18.65 5.75
CA GLU A 285 10.00 -17.64 5.63
C GLU A 285 8.89 -18.06 4.67
N HIS A 286 7.67 -17.62 4.97
CA HIS A 286 6.57 -17.62 4.02
C HIS A 286 6.93 -16.82 2.75
N SER A 287 6.28 -17.10 1.62
CA SER A 287 6.37 -16.24 0.44
C SER A 287 5.97 -14.79 0.76
N LEU A 288 6.68 -13.81 0.15
CA LEU A 288 6.25 -12.41 0.18
C LEU A 288 4.93 -12.21 -0.55
N GLU A 289 4.81 -12.86 -1.72
CA GLU A 289 3.63 -12.76 -2.56
C GLU A 289 2.44 -13.52 -1.98
N LEU A 290 1.35 -12.77 -1.79
CA LEU A 290 0.03 -13.28 -1.47
C LEU A 290 -0.87 -13.18 -2.72
N THR A 291 -1.98 -13.90 -2.67
CA THR A 291 -2.99 -13.92 -3.73
C THR A 291 -4.19 -13.03 -3.39
N THR A 292 -5.05 -12.79 -4.37
CA THR A 292 -6.35 -12.16 -4.12
C THR A 292 -7.26 -13.03 -3.25
N ASP A 293 -7.13 -14.37 -3.33
CA ASP A 293 -7.91 -15.28 -2.49
C ASP A 293 -7.51 -15.16 -1.01
N ASP A 294 -6.22 -14.97 -0.73
CA ASP A 294 -5.75 -14.67 0.63
C ASP A 294 -6.37 -13.35 1.13
N LEU A 295 -6.34 -12.29 0.30
CA LEU A 295 -6.91 -10.99 0.63
C LEU A 295 -8.43 -11.08 0.87
N PHE A 296 -9.16 -11.92 0.15
CA PHE A 296 -10.60 -12.12 0.33
C PHE A 296 -10.96 -12.75 1.68
N THR A 297 -10.00 -13.31 2.42
CA THR A 297 -10.22 -13.80 3.79
C THR A 297 -10.26 -12.69 4.83
N LEU A 298 -9.66 -11.51 4.54
CA LEU A 298 -9.49 -10.40 5.48
C LEU A 298 -10.81 -9.89 6.11
N PRO A 299 -11.91 -9.70 5.37
CA PRO A 299 -13.17 -9.26 5.98
C PRO A 299 -13.71 -10.21 7.05
N ALA A 300 -13.58 -11.53 6.84
CA ALA A 300 -14.00 -12.53 7.80
C ALA A 300 -13.09 -12.53 9.04
N ALA A 301 -11.78 -12.39 8.85
CA ALA A 301 -10.81 -12.27 9.93
C ALA A 301 -11.06 -11.03 10.80
N LEU A 302 -11.28 -9.86 10.18
CA LEU A 302 -11.63 -8.61 10.87
C LEU A 302 -12.98 -8.71 11.61
N ASN A 303 -13.94 -9.48 11.09
CA ASN A 303 -15.21 -9.71 11.79
C ASN A 303 -15.04 -10.61 13.02
N ALA A 304 -14.12 -11.57 12.96
CA ALA A 304 -13.79 -12.46 14.09
C ALA A 304 -12.88 -11.77 15.12
N PHE A 305 -12.25 -10.65 14.79
CA PHE A 305 -11.29 -9.97 15.67
C PHE A 305 -11.93 -9.50 16.98
N ASN A 306 -11.38 -9.96 18.11
CA ASN A 306 -11.87 -9.68 19.46
C ASN A 306 -11.39 -8.32 20.03
N GLY A 307 -10.60 -7.56 19.25
CA GLY A 307 -10.06 -6.27 19.65
C GLY A 307 -8.71 -6.32 20.39
N PHE A 308 -8.16 -7.51 20.65
CA PHE A 308 -6.85 -7.69 21.30
C PHE A 308 -5.90 -8.55 20.46
N TYR A 309 -6.22 -9.84 20.32
CA TYR A 309 -5.50 -10.79 19.51
C TYR A 309 -6.44 -11.87 19.00
N THR A 310 -6.38 -12.18 17.72
CA THR A 310 -7.18 -13.25 17.10
C THR A 310 -6.36 -13.90 15.99
N ARG A 311 -6.24 -15.23 16.02
CA ARG A 311 -5.75 -15.99 14.88
C ARG A 311 -6.95 -16.47 14.05
N TYR A 312 -6.91 -16.22 12.75
CA TYR A 312 -7.93 -16.61 11.79
C TYR A 312 -7.27 -17.21 10.54
N GLY A 313 -7.26 -18.54 10.43
CA GLY A 313 -6.43 -19.22 9.44
C GLY A 313 -4.94 -18.85 9.58
N ASN A 314 -4.35 -18.39 8.50
CA ASN A 314 -2.96 -17.90 8.48
C ASN A 314 -2.81 -16.42 8.89
N LEU A 315 -3.91 -15.73 9.23
CA LEU A 315 -3.87 -14.34 9.64
C LEU A 315 -3.82 -14.22 11.16
N SER A 316 -2.91 -13.38 11.66
CA SER A 316 -2.81 -13.00 13.06
C SER A 316 -3.15 -11.52 13.19
N LEU A 317 -4.30 -11.19 13.79
CA LEU A 317 -4.73 -9.82 14.02
C LEU A 317 -4.47 -9.42 15.46
N MET A 318 -3.90 -8.25 15.67
CA MET A 318 -3.63 -7.75 17.01
C MET A 318 -3.81 -6.23 17.12
N ASN A 319 -4.23 -5.76 18.30
CA ASN A 319 -4.16 -4.35 18.66
C ASN A 319 -3.06 -4.16 19.71
N GLN A 320 -1.88 -3.78 19.24
CA GLN A 320 -0.69 -3.65 20.08
C GLN A 320 -0.89 -2.64 21.21
N ASN A 321 -1.52 -1.51 20.94
CA ASN A 321 -1.74 -0.46 21.94
C ASN A 321 -2.63 -0.93 23.08
N ARG A 322 -3.70 -1.68 22.78
CA ARG A 322 -4.58 -2.26 23.81
C ARG A 322 -3.87 -3.34 24.62
N MET A 323 -3.05 -4.18 23.97
CA MET A 323 -2.27 -5.20 24.66
C MET A 323 -1.26 -4.59 25.61
N LEU A 324 -0.52 -3.56 25.19
CA LEU A 324 0.42 -2.81 26.04
C LEU A 324 -0.29 -2.11 27.20
N ALA A 325 -1.46 -1.51 26.95
CA ALA A 325 -2.25 -0.88 28.02
C ALA A 325 -2.68 -1.89 29.08
N VAL A 326 -3.15 -3.07 28.69
CA VAL A 326 -3.51 -4.15 29.63
C VAL A 326 -2.29 -4.62 30.42
N GLN A 327 -1.13 -4.81 29.77
CA GLN A 327 0.11 -5.20 30.45
C GLN A 327 0.56 -4.13 31.46
N ALA A 328 0.48 -2.85 31.10
CA ALA A 328 0.81 -1.74 32.02
C ALA A 328 -0.13 -1.71 33.25
N ILE A 329 -1.44 -1.91 33.03
CA ILE A 329 -2.41 -1.98 34.14
C ILE A 329 -2.10 -3.16 35.06
N LEU A 330 -1.83 -4.34 34.52
CA LEU A 330 -1.47 -5.53 35.32
C LEU A 330 -0.19 -5.30 36.12
N ALA A 331 0.84 -4.71 35.48
CA ALA A 331 2.09 -4.37 36.19
C ALA A 331 1.84 -3.40 37.36
N LEU A 332 0.99 -2.38 37.16
CA LEU A 332 0.62 -1.43 38.21
C LEU A 332 -0.14 -2.11 39.35
N VAL A 333 -1.07 -3.01 39.06
CA VAL A 333 -1.80 -3.78 40.08
C VAL A 333 -0.85 -4.66 40.88
N ILE A 334 0.06 -5.37 40.20
CA ILE A 334 1.08 -6.19 40.87
C ILE A 334 1.96 -5.33 41.79
N LEU A 335 2.46 -4.18 41.31
CA LEU A 335 3.29 -3.26 42.08
C LEU A 335 2.55 -2.74 43.31
N THR A 336 1.30 -2.31 43.15
CA THR A 336 0.47 -1.83 44.26
C THR A 336 0.24 -2.92 45.30
N PHE A 337 0.02 -4.16 44.89
CA PHE A 337 -0.11 -5.31 45.79
C PHE A 337 1.18 -5.62 46.54
N ILE A 338 2.34 -5.56 45.86
CA ILE A 338 3.67 -5.72 46.48
C ILE A 338 3.89 -4.63 47.55
N VAL A 339 3.68 -3.35 47.20
CA VAL A 339 3.83 -2.21 48.12
C VAL A 339 2.91 -2.35 49.34
N TRP A 340 1.64 -2.72 49.12
CA TRP A 340 0.68 -2.95 50.19
C TRP A 340 1.14 -4.09 51.12
N SER A 341 1.60 -5.20 50.53
CA SER A 341 2.08 -6.37 51.28
C SER A 341 3.30 -6.04 52.14
N VAL A 342 4.30 -5.32 51.57
CA VAL A 342 5.48 -4.85 52.28
C VAL A 342 5.11 -3.91 53.44
N ARG A 343 4.23 -2.92 53.18
CA ARG A 343 3.73 -2.00 54.23
C ARG A 343 2.98 -2.75 55.32
N ARG A 344 2.17 -3.78 54.99
CA ARG A 344 1.46 -4.62 55.96
C ARG A 344 2.44 -5.41 56.83
N LEU A 345 3.46 -6.02 56.22
CA LEU A 345 4.52 -6.75 56.97
C LEU A 345 5.32 -5.83 57.90
N TRP A 346 5.66 -4.64 57.41
CA TRP A 346 6.38 -3.63 58.19
C TRP A 346 5.58 -3.15 59.42
N ARG A 347 4.27 -2.89 59.23
CA ARG A 347 3.33 -2.54 60.31
C ARG A 347 3.21 -3.68 61.35
N ARG A 348 3.15 -4.95 60.90
CA ARG A 348 3.12 -6.12 61.80
C ARG A 348 4.42 -6.25 62.60
N ARG A 349 5.58 -6.06 61.99
CA ARG A 349 6.88 -6.09 62.65
C ARG A 349 7.05 -4.95 63.66
N ARG A 350 6.60 -3.74 63.36
CA ARG A 350 6.60 -2.61 64.31
C ARG A 350 5.72 -2.91 65.52
N ARG A 351 4.50 -3.39 65.35
CA ARG A 351 3.60 -3.77 66.46
C ARG A 351 4.20 -4.82 67.38
N LYS A 352 4.94 -5.80 66.86
CA LYS A 352 5.62 -6.81 67.68
C LYS A 352 6.83 -6.22 68.49
N ARG A 353 7.49 -5.17 67.99
CA ARG A 353 8.61 -4.52 68.70
C ARG A 353 8.12 -3.56 69.78
N THR A 354 6.95 -3.03 69.73
CA THR A 354 6.37 -2.14 70.77
C THR A 354 5.64 -2.90 71.86
N ALA A 355 5.40 -4.20 71.72
CA ALA A 355 4.89 -5.08 72.79
C ALA A 355 6.04 -5.65 73.60
N VAL A 356 6.86 -4.78 74.31
CA VAL A 356 7.79 -5.20 75.35
C VAL A 356 6.96 -5.45 76.60
N PRO A 357 7.07 -6.63 77.27
CA PRO A 357 6.39 -6.85 78.52
C PRO A 357 7.00 -5.91 79.60
N VAL A 358 6.17 -5.13 80.21
CA VAL A 358 6.51 -4.47 81.48
C VAL A 358 6.58 -5.59 82.50
N ASN A 359 7.82 -6.03 82.86
CA ASN A 359 8.03 -6.89 84.01
C ASN A 359 7.80 -6.02 85.26
N VAL A 360 6.75 -6.34 85.98
CA VAL A 360 6.51 -5.88 87.37
C VAL A 360 7.26 -6.75 88.30
#